data_e4ac291803e1128aacc698b7cac2ad67
#
_entry.id   e4ac291803e1128aacc698b7cac2ad67
#
_cell.length_a   1.000
_cell.length_b   1.000
_cell.length_c   1.000
_cell.angle_alpha   90.00
_cell.angle_beta   90.00
_cell.angle_gamma   90.00
#
_symmetry.space_group_name_H-M   'P 1'
#
loop_
_entity.id
_entity.type
_entity.pdbx_description
1 polymer ?
#
loop_
_entity_poly.entity_id
_entity_poly.type
_entity_poly.pdbx_seq_one_letter_code
_entity_poly.pdbx_strand_id
1 'polypeptide(L)'
;MEPKRNHPLFGGAFSITLPPGALDVSDFRPVPDNQEVFCHRGTEQSLIVELLELQAHVQGEAAARYHFEALGGVQGSGDEQVEAVQPLSLQNLSLRACRDAWVLCGRQRMAKENEVNEKDVMLHLALFRLPQYGTDLLLTFNEPT
;
A
#
# COMPACT_ATOMS: atom_id res chain seq x y z
N MET A 1 -8.94 -20.48 15.42
CA MET A 1 -8.13 -19.35 14.92
C MET A 1 -7.53 -19.69 13.57
N GLU A 2 -7.78 -18.87 12.57
CA GLU A 2 -7.19 -19.09 11.25
C GLU A 2 -5.69 -18.81 11.28
N PRO A 3 -4.86 -19.67 10.69
CA PRO A 3 -3.44 -19.39 10.64
C PRO A 3 -3.11 -18.33 9.60
N LYS A 4 -1.95 -17.72 9.74
CA LYS A 4 -1.40 -16.89 8.68
C LYS A 4 -1.16 -17.76 7.44
N ARG A 5 -1.34 -17.18 6.27
CA ARG A 5 -1.16 -17.91 5.02
C ARG A 5 -0.33 -17.11 4.03
N ASN A 6 0.44 -17.81 3.21
CA ASN A 6 1.10 -17.20 2.06
C ASN A 6 0.10 -17.08 0.93
N HIS A 7 0.08 -15.91 0.31
CA HIS A 7 -0.84 -15.63 -0.79
C HIS A 7 -0.03 -15.16 -2.00
N PRO A 8 -0.18 -15.80 -3.17
CA PRO A 8 0.51 -15.35 -4.37
C PRO A 8 -0.08 -14.04 -4.88
N LEU A 9 0.80 -13.17 -5.38
CA LEU A 9 0.41 -11.89 -5.97
C LEU A 9 0.81 -11.86 -7.45
N PHE A 10 -0.04 -11.27 -8.26
CA PHE A 10 0.22 -11.06 -9.69
C PHE A 10 0.66 -12.33 -10.40
N GLY A 11 -0.15 -13.38 -10.24
CA GLY A 11 0.10 -14.66 -10.89
C GLY A 11 1.29 -15.43 -10.34
N GLY A 12 1.73 -15.11 -9.14
CA GLY A 12 2.84 -15.81 -8.50
C GLY A 12 4.19 -15.11 -8.62
N ALA A 13 4.22 -13.91 -9.24
CA ALA A 13 5.46 -13.14 -9.34
C ALA A 13 5.99 -12.71 -7.97
N PHE A 14 5.07 -12.48 -7.02
CA PHE A 14 5.38 -12.14 -5.64
C PHE A 14 4.51 -12.98 -4.72
N SER A 15 4.82 -12.95 -3.43
CA SER A 15 3.95 -13.53 -2.43
C SER A 15 3.94 -12.65 -1.18
N ILE A 16 2.87 -12.77 -0.41
CA ILE A 16 2.70 -12.02 0.83
C ILE A 16 2.11 -12.95 1.87
N THR A 17 2.48 -12.75 3.13
CA THR A 17 1.86 -13.48 4.24
C THR A 17 0.70 -12.65 4.78
N LEU A 18 -0.51 -13.18 4.68
CA LEU A 18 -1.71 -12.49 5.12
C LEU A 18 -2.12 -12.93 6.53
N PRO A 19 -2.64 -12.00 7.34
CA PRO A 19 -3.17 -12.36 8.66
C PRO A 19 -4.48 -13.13 8.53
N PRO A 20 -4.92 -13.78 9.62
CA PRO A 20 -6.24 -14.41 9.66
C PRO A 20 -7.34 -13.37 9.39
N GLY A 21 -8.37 -13.77 8.68
CA GLY A 21 -9.50 -12.90 8.38
C GLY A 21 -9.35 -12.02 7.15
N ALA A 22 -8.19 -12.04 6.50
CA ALA A 22 -7.99 -11.29 5.26
C ALA A 22 -8.76 -11.94 4.11
N LEU A 23 -9.45 -11.11 3.34
CA LEU A 23 -10.26 -11.53 2.19
C LEU A 23 -9.73 -10.88 0.93
N ASP A 24 -9.62 -11.66 -0.14
CA ASP A 24 -9.23 -11.15 -1.45
C ASP A 24 -10.45 -10.48 -2.09
N VAL A 25 -10.35 -9.17 -2.33
CA VAL A 25 -11.46 -8.39 -2.89
C VAL A 25 -11.80 -8.83 -4.31
N SER A 26 -10.85 -9.40 -5.07
CA SER A 26 -11.11 -9.87 -6.42
C SER A 26 -12.14 -11.01 -6.47
N ASP A 27 -12.40 -11.68 -5.34
CA ASP A 27 -13.46 -12.70 -5.24
C ASP A 27 -14.85 -12.09 -5.24
N PHE A 28 -14.98 -10.78 -5.04
CA PHE A 28 -16.26 -10.08 -4.90
C PHE A 28 -16.51 -9.05 -5.98
N ARG A 29 -15.46 -8.47 -6.55
CA ARG A 29 -15.58 -7.43 -7.57
C ARG A 29 -14.29 -7.36 -8.41
N PRO A 30 -14.35 -6.79 -9.62
CA PRO A 30 -13.16 -6.60 -10.44
C PRO A 30 -12.14 -5.69 -9.75
N VAL A 31 -10.87 -6.04 -9.90
CA VAL A 31 -9.72 -5.27 -9.41
C VAL A 31 -8.79 -5.04 -10.59
N PRO A 32 -8.19 -3.83 -10.74
CA PRO A 32 -7.25 -3.59 -11.84
C PRO A 32 -6.10 -4.61 -11.83
N ASP A 33 -5.57 -4.92 -13.02
CA ASP A 33 -4.53 -5.94 -13.17
C ASP A 33 -3.25 -5.61 -12.43
N ASN A 34 -2.98 -4.32 -12.18
CA ASN A 34 -1.79 -3.88 -11.45
C ASN A 34 -2.02 -3.77 -9.95
N GLN A 35 -3.16 -4.24 -9.46
CA GLN A 35 -3.49 -4.18 -8.02
C GLN A 35 -3.91 -5.53 -7.49
N GLU A 36 -3.59 -5.75 -6.23
CA GLU A 36 -4.17 -6.79 -5.39
C GLU A 36 -4.76 -6.10 -4.18
N VAL A 37 -6.02 -6.37 -3.85
CA VAL A 37 -6.73 -5.68 -2.78
C VAL A 37 -7.26 -6.69 -1.78
N PHE A 38 -6.99 -6.46 -0.51
CA PHE A 38 -7.44 -7.31 0.58
C PHE A 38 -8.17 -6.46 1.61
N CYS A 39 -9.20 -7.01 2.21
CA CYS A 39 -9.90 -6.37 3.30
C CYS A 39 -10.02 -7.33 4.48
N HIS A 40 -10.29 -6.79 5.66
CA HIS A 40 -10.45 -7.60 6.85
C HIS A 40 -11.95 -7.81 7.14
N ARG A 41 -12.30 -9.06 7.47
CA ARG A 41 -13.70 -9.47 7.65
C ARG A 41 -14.43 -8.68 8.72
N GLY A 42 -13.77 -8.34 9.81
CA GLY A 42 -14.43 -7.72 10.97
C GLY A 42 -14.12 -6.24 11.15
N THR A 43 -13.37 -5.61 10.24
CA THR A 43 -12.95 -4.21 10.38
C THR A 43 -13.05 -3.49 9.04
N GLU A 44 -12.80 -2.17 9.07
CA GLU A 44 -12.72 -1.39 7.83
C GLU A 44 -11.29 -1.30 7.29
N GLN A 45 -10.38 -2.11 7.82
CA GLN A 45 -9.01 -2.14 7.37
C GLN A 45 -8.90 -2.75 5.98
N SER A 46 -7.97 -2.22 5.18
CA SER A 46 -7.70 -2.76 3.86
C SER A 46 -6.22 -2.66 3.52
N LEU A 47 -5.77 -3.55 2.65
CA LEU A 47 -4.41 -3.56 2.13
C LEU A 47 -4.50 -3.56 0.62
N ILE A 48 -3.78 -2.62 -0.01
CA ILE A 48 -3.69 -2.54 -1.46
C ILE A 48 -2.22 -2.73 -1.83
N VAL A 49 -1.95 -3.68 -2.74
CA VAL A 49 -0.63 -3.88 -3.32
C VAL A 49 -0.70 -3.46 -4.77
N GLU A 50 0.16 -2.53 -5.17
CA GLU A 50 0.13 -1.97 -6.51
C GLU A 50 1.49 -2.07 -7.19
N LEU A 51 1.46 -2.41 -8.48
CA LEU A 51 2.62 -2.28 -9.36
C LEU A 51 2.47 -0.98 -10.13
N LEU A 52 3.39 -0.05 -9.90
CA LEU A 52 3.38 1.26 -10.53
C LEU A 52 4.65 1.46 -11.35
N GLU A 53 4.58 2.36 -12.32
CA GLU A 53 5.77 2.76 -13.06
C GLU A 53 6.77 3.44 -12.13
N LEU A 54 8.05 3.07 -12.25
CA LEU A 54 9.10 3.66 -11.43
C LEU A 54 9.16 5.17 -11.65
N GLN A 55 9.09 5.92 -10.55
CA GLN A 55 9.14 7.38 -10.59
C GLN A 55 10.59 7.82 -10.40
N ALA A 56 11.36 7.81 -11.51
CA ALA A 56 12.80 8.03 -11.45
C ALA A 56 13.21 9.45 -11.05
N HIS A 57 12.27 10.41 -11.14
CA HIS A 57 12.54 11.80 -10.80
C HIS A 57 12.57 12.08 -9.31
N VAL A 58 12.16 11.14 -8.49
CA VAL A 58 12.21 11.23 -7.03
C VAL A 58 13.01 10.06 -6.48
N GLN A 59 13.74 10.32 -5.38
CA GLN A 59 14.61 9.32 -4.78
C GLN A 59 14.51 9.37 -3.26
N GLY A 60 14.81 8.25 -2.60
CA GLY A 60 14.85 8.15 -1.15
C GLY A 60 13.51 8.49 -0.51
N GLU A 61 13.56 9.26 0.56
CA GLU A 61 12.38 9.68 1.29
C GLU A 61 11.38 10.42 0.39
N ALA A 62 11.87 11.21 -0.56
CA ALA A 62 11.01 11.97 -1.46
C ALA A 62 10.15 11.06 -2.33
N ALA A 63 10.63 9.87 -2.67
CA ALA A 63 9.83 8.91 -3.44
C ALA A 63 8.64 8.40 -2.63
N ALA A 64 8.84 8.10 -1.34
CA ALA A 64 7.74 7.67 -0.47
C ALA A 64 6.72 8.78 -0.31
N ARG A 65 7.18 10.01 -0.11
CA ARG A 65 6.28 11.17 0.01
C ARG A 65 5.51 11.43 -1.28
N TYR A 66 6.16 11.24 -2.42
CA TYR A 66 5.51 11.41 -3.72
C TYR A 66 4.29 10.48 -3.85
N HIS A 67 4.47 9.20 -3.53
CA HIS A 67 3.37 8.24 -3.63
C HIS A 67 2.27 8.51 -2.61
N PHE A 68 2.64 8.95 -1.42
CA PHE A 68 1.66 9.32 -0.39
C PHE A 68 0.79 10.50 -0.86
N GLU A 69 1.41 11.52 -1.42
CA GLU A 69 0.69 12.70 -1.92
C GLU A 69 -0.21 12.34 -3.11
N ALA A 70 0.26 11.44 -3.98
CA ALA A 70 -0.53 10.99 -5.12
C ALA A 70 -1.79 10.25 -4.67
N LEU A 71 -1.70 9.45 -3.61
CA LEU A 71 -2.86 8.77 -3.05
C LEU A 71 -3.89 9.79 -2.52
N GLY A 72 -3.43 10.82 -1.83
CA GLY A 72 -4.31 11.85 -1.31
C GLY A 72 -5.05 12.58 -2.41
N GLY A 73 -4.34 12.93 -3.49
CA GLY A 73 -4.95 13.58 -4.64
C GLY A 73 -6.00 12.72 -5.33
N VAL A 74 -5.70 11.43 -5.50
CA VAL A 74 -6.62 10.50 -6.13
C VAL A 74 -7.88 10.30 -5.29
N GLN A 75 -7.74 10.30 -3.97
CA GLN A 75 -8.86 10.07 -3.07
C GLN A 75 -9.60 11.35 -2.69
N GLY A 76 -9.19 12.48 -3.24
CA GLY A 76 -9.87 13.75 -2.99
C GLY A 76 -9.60 14.35 -1.63
N SER A 77 -8.62 13.83 -0.91
CA SER A 77 -8.22 14.38 0.37
C SER A 77 -7.41 15.65 0.17
N GLY A 78 -7.77 16.71 0.85
CA GLY A 78 -7.00 17.96 0.83
C GLY A 78 -6.03 18.09 1.98
N ASP A 79 -6.16 17.24 2.99
CA ASP A 79 -5.38 17.34 4.23
C ASP A 79 -4.56 16.08 4.42
N GLU A 80 -3.29 16.17 4.03
CA GLU A 80 -2.34 15.08 4.17
C GLU A 80 -1.30 15.46 5.21
N GLN A 81 -1.00 14.52 6.09
CA GLN A 81 -0.01 14.76 7.13
C GLN A 81 0.88 13.54 7.28
N VAL A 82 2.14 13.71 6.92
CA VAL A 82 3.15 12.67 7.11
C VAL A 82 3.62 12.72 8.56
N GLU A 83 3.53 11.60 9.26
CA GLU A 83 3.97 11.51 10.65
C GLU A 83 5.37 10.92 10.79
N ALA A 84 5.73 9.95 9.94
CA ALA A 84 7.04 9.32 9.99
C ALA A 84 7.42 8.73 8.66
N VAL A 85 8.69 8.81 8.31
CA VAL A 85 9.26 8.14 7.13
C VAL A 85 10.58 7.49 7.58
N GLN A 86 10.76 6.20 7.26
CA GLN A 86 11.95 5.47 7.66
C GLN A 86 12.40 4.56 6.52
N PRO A 87 13.72 4.38 6.33
CA PRO A 87 14.21 3.36 5.41
C PRO A 87 14.02 1.97 5.99
N LEU A 88 13.79 0.99 5.11
CA LEU A 88 13.78 -0.42 5.50
C LEU A 88 15.14 -1.03 5.19
N SER A 89 15.59 -1.92 6.07
CA SER A 89 16.82 -2.66 5.82
C SER A 89 16.59 -3.70 4.73
N LEU A 90 17.39 -3.63 3.66
CA LEU A 90 17.30 -4.59 2.57
C LEU A 90 17.71 -6.00 3.00
N GLN A 91 18.50 -6.12 4.07
CA GLN A 91 18.92 -7.42 4.58
C GLN A 91 17.77 -8.26 5.12
N ASN A 92 16.69 -7.60 5.56
CA ASN A 92 15.52 -8.25 6.10
C ASN A 92 14.45 -8.53 5.05
N LEU A 93 14.71 -8.20 3.79
CA LEU A 93 13.76 -8.41 2.71
C LEU A 93 14.13 -9.64 1.89
N SER A 94 13.13 -10.44 1.56
CA SER A 94 13.29 -11.55 0.63
C SER A 94 13.22 -11.11 -0.82
N LEU A 95 12.97 -9.85 -1.08
CA LEU A 95 12.80 -9.27 -2.40
C LEU A 95 14.16 -8.84 -2.95
N ARG A 96 14.85 -9.75 -3.63
CA ARG A 96 16.26 -9.55 -4.04
C ARG A 96 16.47 -8.43 -5.05
N ALA A 97 15.48 -8.19 -5.91
CA ALA A 97 15.59 -7.13 -6.91
C ALA A 97 15.34 -5.74 -6.32
N CYS A 98 14.94 -5.66 -5.07
CA CYS A 98 14.66 -4.39 -4.41
C CYS A 98 15.96 -3.67 -4.10
N ARG A 99 16.10 -2.46 -4.62
CA ARG A 99 17.29 -1.65 -4.40
C ARG A 99 17.13 -0.65 -3.28
N ASP A 100 15.90 -0.27 -2.98
CA ASP A 100 15.62 0.75 -1.99
C ASP A 100 14.21 0.52 -1.48
N ALA A 101 14.00 0.66 -0.17
CA ALA A 101 12.70 0.43 0.45
C ALA A 101 12.46 1.43 1.58
N TRP A 102 11.23 1.92 1.66
CA TRP A 102 10.83 2.95 2.61
C TRP A 102 9.47 2.63 3.21
N VAL A 103 9.29 3.00 4.48
CA VAL A 103 7.98 2.95 5.14
C VAL A 103 7.61 4.37 5.54
N LEU A 104 6.38 4.74 5.23
CA LEU A 104 5.82 6.04 5.59
C LEU A 104 4.51 5.81 6.33
N CYS A 105 4.33 6.51 7.44
CA CYS A 105 3.06 6.56 8.15
C CYS A 105 2.52 7.97 8.08
N GLY A 106 1.25 8.10 7.75
CA GLY A 106 0.64 9.41 7.65
C GLY A 106 -0.86 9.34 7.80
N ARG A 107 -1.47 10.50 7.88
CA ARG A 107 -2.92 10.64 7.96
C ARG A 107 -3.44 11.34 6.73
N GLN A 108 -4.60 10.87 6.28
CA GLN A 108 -5.36 11.55 5.24
C GLN A 108 -6.81 11.60 5.68
N ARG A 109 -7.49 12.69 5.32
CA ARG A 109 -8.92 12.77 5.50
C ARG A 109 -9.59 12.26 4.23
N MET A 110 -10.49 11.33 4.42
CA MET A 110 -11.22 10.73 3.31
C MET A 110 -12.71 10.80 3.57
N ALA A 111 -13.47 11.21 2.55
CA ALA A 111 -14.91 11.09 2.56
C ALA A 111 -15.28 9.89 1.70
N LYS A 112 -16.01 8.95 2.29
CA LYS A 112 -16.56 7.86 1.51
C LYS A 112 -17.73 8.39 0.69
N GLU A 113 -18.01 7.72 -0.42
CA GLU A 113 -19.17 8.04 -1.24
C GLU A 113 -20.43 8.05 -0.37
N ASN A 114 -21.23 9.10 -0.49
CA ASN A 114 -22.46 9.32 0.29
C ASN A 114 -22.26 9.65 1.78
N GLU A 115 -21.05 9.92 2.21
CA GLU A 115 -20.82 10.40 3.56
C GLU A 115 -20.63 11.91 3.56
N VAL A 116 -21.26 12.56 4.56
CA VAL A 116 -21.18 14.02 4.71
C VAL A 116 -19.90 14.41 5.44
N ASN A 117 -19.43 13.57 6.36
CA ASN A 117 -18.26 13.86 7.18
C ASN A 117 -17.04 13.08 6.69
N GLU A 118 -15.92 13.78 6.57
CA GLU A 118 -14.64 13.15 6.28
C GLU A 118 -14.14 12.40 7.50
N LYS A 119 -13.53 11.25 7.26
CA LYS A 119 -12.90 10.46 8.32
C LYS A 119 -11.38 10.51 8.18
N ASP A 120 -10.72 10.56 9.32
CA ASP A 120 -9.27 10.42 9.34
C ASP A 120 -8.91 8.95 9.11
N VAL A 121 -7.98 8.72 8.20
CA VAL A 121 -7.47 7.39 7.92
C VAL A 121 -5.97 7.42 8.14
N MET A 122 -5.48 6.49 8.97
CA MET A 122 -4.05 6.27 9.11
C MET A 122 -3.60 5.39 7.95
N LEU A 123 -2.64 5.87 7.18
CA LEU A 123 -2.05 5.12 6.09
C LEU A 123 -0.64 4.67 6.47
N HIS A 124 -0.41 3.38 6.28
CA HIS A 124 0.93 2.80 6.39
C HIS A 124 1.35 2.40 4.99
N LEU A 125 2.30 3.10 4.44
CA LEU A 125 2.74 2.89 3.07
C LEU A 125 4.13 2.28 3.07
N ALA A 126 4.31 1.18 2.33
CA ALA A 126 5.61 0.59 2.12
C ALA A 126 5.92 0.65 0.62
N LEU A 127 7.05 1.26 0.31
CA LEU A 127 7.52 1.42 -1.07
C LEU A 127 8.76 0.56 -1.28
N PHE A 128 8.72 -0.28 -2.31
CA PHE A 128 9.85 -1.12 -2.71
C PHE A 128 10.23 -0.75 -4.14
N ARG A 129 11.44 -0.23 -4.33
CA ARG A 129 11.87 0.23 -5.63
C ARG A 129 12.60 -0.88 -6.38
N LEU A 130 12.11 -1.20 -7.57
CA LEU A 130 12.60 -2.28 -8.40
C LEU A 130 13.06 -1.71 -9.76
N PRO A 131 14.19 -0.98 -9.79
CA PRO A 131 14.61 -0.32 -11.03
C PRO A 131 14.94 -1.29 -12.15
N GLN A 132 15.35 -2.50 -11.83
CA GLN A 132 15.61 -3.53 -12.83
C GLN A 132 14.36 -3.83 -13.66
N TYR A 133 13.18 -3.66 -13.08
CA TYR A 133 11.90 -3.91 -13.74
C TYR A 133 11.13 -2.62 -14.05
N GLY A 134 11.76 -1.46 -13.85
CA GLY A 134 11.09 -0.19 -14.05
C GLY A 134 9.85 -0.01 -13.19
N THR A 135 9.86 -0.55 -11.98
CA THR A 135 8.66 -0.67 -11.15
C THR A 135 8.87 -0.11 -9.75
N ASP A 136 7.87 0.61 -9.27
CA ASP A 136 7.68 0.91 -7.86
C ASP A 136 6.57 0.00 -7.35
N LEU A 137 6.88 -0.88 -6.40
CA LEU A 137 5.91 -1.74 -5.73
C LEU A 137 5.44 -1.04 -4.47
N LEU A 138 4.15 -0.78 -4.38
CA LEU A 138 3.57 0.00 -3.31
C LEU A 138 2.57 -0.83 -2.53
N LEU A 139 2.78 -0.94 -1.22
CA LEU A 139 1.81 -1.53 -0.30
C LEU A 139 1.20 -0.41 0.52
N THR A 140 -0.13 -0.33 0.54
CA THR A 140 -0.84 0.66 1.32
C THR A 140 -1.81 -0.03 2.25
N PHE A 141 -1.57 0.10 3.55
CA PHE A 141 -2.47 -0.41 4.58
C PHE A 141 -3.28 0.75 5.13
N ASN A 142 -4.60 0.67 4.97
CA ASN A 142 -5.54 1.69 5.41
C ASN A 142 -6.14 1.28 6.75
N GLU A 143 -6.00 2.16 7.74
CA GLU A 143 -6.52 1.93 9.08
C GLU A 143 -7.43 3.10 9.44
N PRO A 144 -8.76 2.99 9.20
CA PRO A 144 -9.71 4.03 9.55
C PRO A 144 -9.81 4.20 11.07
N THR A 145 -9.97 5.43 11.51
CA THR A 145 -10.11 5.73 12.93
C THR A 145 -11.54 6.09 13.30
#